data_e15ce4038a44ab71927cbbce51d13aff
#
_entry.id   e15ce4038a44ab71927cbbce51d13aff
#
_cell.length_a   1.000
_cell.length_b   1.000
_cell.length_c   1.000
_cell.angle_alpha   90.00
_cell.angle_beta   90.00
_cell.angle_gamma   90.00
#
_symmetry.space_group_name_H-M   'P 1'
#
loop_
_entity.id
_entity.type
_entity.pdbx_description
1 polymer ?
#
loop_
_entity_poly.entity_id
_entity_poly.type
_entity_poly.pdbx_seq_one_letter_code
_entity_poly.pdbx_strand_id
1 'polypeptide(L)'
;MHSTKVSRAFVAGMVAGLTLVCGVREASAQSEPGMPAKDYNQRSLEIYEFRKAASQGAERGREIFYYKCWFCHNEYTKDIPKLPGLYRHSALLSGEPVNDETVKAKIRNGGPGMAAYKYTLSDADLNDLVSYLREKCCWDSDTPPLNPRYRMR
;
A
#
# COMPACT_ATOMS: atom_id res chain seq x y z
N MET A 1 -42.71 79.33 35.42
CA MET A 1 -42.26 78.24 34.55
C MET A 1 -41.70 77.16 35.42
N HIS A 2 -42.49 76.12 35.66
CA HIS A 2 -42.28 75.05 36.66
C HIS A 2 -41.55 73.88 36.06
N SER A 3 -40.40 73.55 36.63
CA SER A 3 -39.64 72.37 36.28
C SER A 3 -39.90 71.32 37.38
N THR A 4 -40.59 70.26 36.98
CA THR A 4 -40.87 69.14 37.87
C THR A 4 -39.79 68.08 37.70
N LYS A 5 -39.02 67.84 38.75
CA LYS A 5 -38.06 66.72 38.84
C LYS A 5 -38.81 65.42 39.15
N VAL A 6 -38.78 64.47 38.29
CA VAL A 6 -39.28 63.11 38.54
C VAL A 6 -38.10 62.22 38.94
N SER A 7 -38.13 61.81 40.24
CA SER A 7 -37.21 60.82 40.80
C SER A 7 -37.62 59.43 40.35
N ARG A 8 -36.75 58.72 39.63
CA ARG A 8 -36.92 57.28 39.29
C ARG A 8 -36.09 56.46 40.28
N ALA A 9 -36.78 55.75 41.12
CA ALA A 9 -36.17 54.68 41.90
C ALA A 9 -35.76 53.54 41.08
N PHE A 10 -34.48 53.15 41.15
CA PHE A 10 -33.97 51.90 40.52
C PHE A 10 -34.27 50.73 41.45
N VAL A 11 -35.14 49.84 41.01
CA VAL A 11 -35.30 48.52 41.62
C VAL A 11 -34.20 47.60 40.98
N ALA A 12 -33.23 47.26 41.84
CA ALA A 12 -32.19 46.26 41.44
C ALA A 12 -32.82 44.88 41.50
N GLY A 13 -33.19 44.38 40.38
CA GLY A 13 -33.54 42.93 40.17
C GLY A 13 -32.28 42.08 40.03
N MET A 14 -32.01 41.30 41.07
CA MET A 14 -30.92 40.33 41.06
C MET A 14 -31.37 39.10 40.24
N VAL A 15 -30.99 39.04 38.97
CA VAL A 15 -31.17 37.83 38.14
C VAL A 15 -29.93 36.97 38.35
N ALA A 16 -30.06 35.90 39.15
CA ALA A 16 -29.08 34.85 39.28
C ALA A 16 -29.07 34.03 37.99
N GLY A 17 -28.21 34.43 37.07
CA GLY A 17 -27.94 33.64 35.84
C GLY A 17 -27.16 32.40 36.19
N LEU A 18 -27.84 31.26 36.16
CA LEU A 18 -27.20 29.93 36.21
C LEU A 18 -26.54 29.66 34.86
N THR A 19 -25.28 30.05 34.70
CA THR A 19 -24.50 29.69 33.52
C THR A 19 -24.10 28.23 33.64
N LEU A 20 -24.81 27.37 32.89
CA LEU A 20 -24.42 26.01 32.67
C LEU A 20 -23.15 26.03 31.82
N VAL A 21 -21.98 25.99 32.45
CA VAL A 21 -20.70 25.78 31.75
C VAL A 21 -20.66 24.33 31.28
N CYS A 22 -21.11 24.11 30.04
CA CYS A 22 -20.91 22.87 29.36
C CYS A 22 -19.40 22.74 29.10
N GLY A 23 -18.68 22.14 30.04
CA GLY A 23 -17.25 21.84 29.89
C GLY A 23 -17.08 20.84 28.77
N VAL A 24 -16.74 21.33 27.60
CA VAL A 24 -16.18 20.50 26.54
C VAL A 24 -14.85 19.98 27.07
N ARG A 25 -14.86 18.77 27.63
CA ARG A 25 -13.62 18.05 27.88
C ARG A 25 -13.04 17.75 26.54
N GLU A 26 -12.04 18.52 26.14
CA GLU A 26 -11.12 18.07 25.11
C GLU A 26 -10.55 16.75 25.60
N ALA A 27 -10.89 15.67 24.93
CA ALA A 27 -10.26 14.38 25.13
C ALA A 27 -8.83 14.53 24.62
N SER A 28 -7.94 15.03 25.46
CA SER A 28 -6.51 14.91 25.25
C SER A 28 -6.23 13.42 25.13
N ALA A 29 -5.87 12.98 23.95
CA ALA A 29 -5.36 11.64 23.73
C ALA A 29 -4.12 11.52 24.62
N GLN A 30 -4.31 10.91 25.78
CA GLN A 30 -3.23 10.64 26.72
C GLN A 30 -2.33 9.61 26.05
N SER A 31 -1.15 10.08 25.59
CA SER A 31 -0.06 9.17 25.29
C SER A 31 0.24 8.37 26.55
N GLU A 32 0.27 7.05 26.42
CA GLU A 32 0.64 6.13 27.50
C GLU A 32 1.93 6.61 28.18
N PRO A 33 2.00 6.62 29.53
CA PRO A 33 3.20 7.08 30.23
C PRO A 33 4.40 6.21 29.84
N GLY A 34 5.37 6.80 29.17
CA GLY A 34 6.64 6.15 28.82
C GLY A 34 6.85 5.85 27.33
N MET A 35 5.87 6.02 26.45
CA MET A 35 6.14 5.95 25.01
C MET A 35 6.48 7.34 24.46
N PRO A 36 7.59 7.48 23.70
CA PRO A 36 7.89 8.72 23.01
C PRO A 36 6.79 9.05 22.02
N ALA A 37 6.50 10.36 21.86
CA ALA A 37 5.54 10.82 20.86
C ALA A 37 5.92 10.24 19.48
N LYS A 38 5.00 9.50 18.88
CA LYS A 38 5.24 8.90 17.56
C LYS A 38 5.22 9.98 16.51
N ASP A 39 6.34 10.18 15.82
CA ASP A 39 6.34 10.92 14.56
C ASP A 39 5.64 10.07 13.49
N TYR A 40 4.41 10.42 13.17
CA TYR A 40 3.61 9.69 12.17
C TYR A 40 4.20 9.77 10.77
N ASN A 41 4.93 10.83 10.44
CA ASN A 41 5.58 10.96 9.13
C ASN A 41 6.76 9.99 9.04
N GLN A 42 7.62 9.97 10.05
CA GLN A 42 8.72 9.01 10.13
C GLN A 42 8.19 7.58 10.15
N ARG A 43 7.13 7.30 10.91
CA ARG A 43 6.53 5.98 10.96
C ARG A 43 5.96 5.55 9.60
N SER A 44 5.37 6.47 8.85
CA SER A 44 4.87 6.20 7.50
C SER A 44 6.00 5.89 6.53
N LEU A 45 7.12 6.59 6.62
CA LEU A 45 8.32 6.33 5.84
C LEU A 45 8.93 4.96 6.17
N GLU A 46 9.07 4.62 7.45
CA GLU A 46 9.56 3.30 7.89
C GLU A 46 8.67 2.16 7.35
N ILE A 47 7.35 2.31 7.41
CA ILE A 47 6.41 1.34 6.85
C ILE A 47 6.56 1.26 5.32
N TYR A 48 6.74 2.37 4.64
CA TYR A 48 6.95 2.41 3.20
C TYR A 48 8.25 1.70 2.81
N GLU A 49 9.37 2.02 3.46
CA GLU A 49 10.67 1.38 3.20
C GLU A 49 10.64 -0.12 3.56
N PHE A 50 10.01 -0.49 4.65
CA PHE A 50 9.81 -1.89 5.00
C PHE A 50 8.99 -2.65 3.95
N ARG A 51 8.00 -2.00 3.33
CA ARG A 51 7.20 -2.59 2.25
C ARG A 51 7.92 -2.64 0.91
N LYS A 52 8.92 -1.80 0.72
CA LYS A 52 9.76 -1.78 -0.47
C LYS A 52 10.99 -2.66 -0.24
N ALA A 53 10.79 -3.98 -0.27
CA ALA A 53 11.82 -4.95 0.09
C ALA A 53 13.07 -4.92 -0.80
N ALA A 54 12.91 -4.50 -2.05
CA ALA A 54 14.00 -4.32 -2.99
C ALA A 54 13.72 -3.10 -3.87
N SER A 55 14.76 -2.34 -4.18
CA SER A 55 14.64 -1.13 -4.99
C SER A 55 14.67 -1.43 -6.49
N GLN A 56 15.36 -2.48 -6.92
CA GLN A 56 15.57 -2.82 -8.32
C GLN A 56 16.05 -4.27 -8.50
N GLY A 57 16.11 -4.70 -9.75
CA GLY A 57 16.67 -5.98 -10.17
C GLY A 57 15.77 -7.18 -9.84
N ALA A 58 16.34 -8.38 -9.91
CA ALA A 58 15.60 -9.63 -9.75
C ALA A 58 14.90 -9.74 -8.38
N GLU A 59 15.42 -9.14 -7.32
CA GLU A 59 14.76 -9.12 -6.01
C GLU A 59 13.50 -8.25 -6.02
N ARG A 60 13.53 -7.11 -6.70
CA ARG A 60 12.33 -6.29 -6.95
C ARG A 60 11.35 -7.03 -7.84
N GLY A 61 11.85 -7.70 -8.88
CA GLY A 61 11.05 -8.54 -9.77
C GLY A 61 10.35 -9.67 -9.02
N ARG A 62 11.02 -10.31 -8.05
CA ARG A 62 10.44 -11.33 -7.17
C ARG A 62 9.27 -10.79 -6.37
N GLU A 63 9.41 -9.59 -5.83
CA GLU A 63 8.33 -8.92 -5.09
C GLU A 63 7.13 -8.63 -5.99
N ILE A 64 7.37 -8.09 -7.19
CA ILE A 64 6.32 -7.83 -8.17
C ILE A 64 5.62 -9.14 -8.56
N PHE A 65 6.40 -10.20 -8.83
CA PHE A 65 5.88 -11.51 -9.14
C PHE A 65 4.95 -12.02 -8.04
N TYR A 66 5.35 -11.95 -6.78
CA TYR A 66 4.54 -12.39 -5.66
C TYR A 66 3.18 -11.68 -5.60
N TYR A 67 3.17 -10.35 -5.74
CA TYR A 67 1.94 -9.57 -5.58
C TYR A 67 1.05 -9.54 -6.83
N LYS A 68 1.59 -9.78 -8.02
CA LYS A 68 0.86 -9.58 -9.28
C LYS A 68 0.67 -10.85 -10.08
N CYS A 69 1.55 -11.83 -9.93
CA CYS A 69 1.65 -12.96 -10.86
C CYS A 69 1.44 -14.30 -10.16
N TRP A 70 1.97 -14.47 -8.93
CA TRP A 70 1.97 -15.74 -8.22
C TRP A 70 0.56 -16.29 -7.98
N PHE A 71 -0.42 -15.45 -7.76
CA PHE A 71 -1.80 -15.89 -7.55
C PHE A 71 -2.30 -16.81 -8.66
N CYS A 72 -1.91 -16.53 -9.91
CA CYS A 72 -2.24 -17.37 -11.06
C CYS A 72 -1.11 -18.34 -11.42
N HIS A 73 0.15 -17.90 -11.36
CA HIS A 73 1.33 -18.67 -11.80
C HIS A 73 2.01 -19.43 -10.66
N ASN A 74 1.24 -19.91 -9.69
CA ASN A 74 1.74 -20.74 -8.61
C ASN A 74 1.74 -22.23 -8.99
N GLU A 75 2.32 -23.05 -8.12
CA GLU A 75 2.45 -24.49 -8.29
C GLU A 75 1.12 -25.26 -8.27
N TYR A 76 0.09 -24.69 -7.68
CA TYR A 76 -1.22 -25.33 -7.48
C TYR A 76 -2.18 -25.16 -8.65
N THR A 77 -2.02 -24.12 -9.46
CA THR A 77 -2.89 -23.87 -10.61
C THR A 77 -2.61 -24.87 -11.73
N LYS A 78 -3.64 -25.52 -12.29
CA LYS A 78 -3.48 -26.59 -13.28
C LYS A 78 -3.45 -26.06 -14.72
N ASP A 79 -4.30 -25.09 -15.02
CA ASP A 79 -4.57 -24.65 -16.40
C ASP A 79 -3.79 -23.38 -16.80
N ILE A 80 -2.84 -22.97 -15.98
CA ILE A 80 -2.01 -21.79 -16.22
C ILE A 80 -0.57 -22.21 -16.46
N PRO A 81 0.11 -21.60 -17.47
CA PRO A 81 1.49 -21.93 -17.78
C PRO A 81 2.41 -21.80 -16.57
N LYS A 82 3.22 -22.83 -16.34
CA LYS A 82 4.26 -22.77 -15.32
C LYS A 82 5.43 -21.95 -15.86
N LEU A 83 5.96 -21.07 -15.01
CA LEU A 83 7.04 -20.16 -15.38
C LEU A 83 8.45 -20.65 -15.00
N PRO A 84 8.66 -21.63 -14.09
CA PRO A 84 9.99 -22.17 -13.86
C PRO A 84 10.62 -22.63 -15.15
N GLY A 85 11.78 -22.06 -15.48
CA GLY A 85 12.49 -22.39 -16.71
C GLY A 85 11.89 -21.80 -17.99
N LEU A 86 11.07 -20.76 -17.91
CA LEU A 86 10.47 -20.07 -19.06
C LEU A 86 11.52 -19.79 -20.15
N TYR A 87 12.66 -19.25 -19.77
CA TYR A 87 13.74 -18.89 -20.70
C TYR A 87 14.51 -20.07 -21.30
N ARG A 88 14.16 -21.32 -20.96
CA ARG A 88 14.66 -22.54 -21.63
C ARG A 88 13.76 -22.98 -22.76
N HIS A 89 12.56 -22.42 -22.87
CA HIS A 89 11.67 -22.72 -24.01
C HIS A 89 12.01 -21.82 -25.20
N SER A 90 11.84 -22.37 -26.41
CA SER A 90 12.08 -21.63 -27.66
C SER A 90 11.00 -20.59 -27.94
N ALA A 91 9.76 -20.87 -27.52
CA ALA A 91 8.62 -20.02 -27.79
C ALA A 91 7.64 -19.98 -26.59
N LEU A 92 6.91 -18.85 -26.49
CA LEU A 92 5.72 -18.71 -25.65
C LEU A 92 4.58 -19.57 -26.21
N LEU A 93 3.53 -19.80 -25.41
CA LEU A 93 2.33 -20.51 -25.90
C LEU A 93 1.63 -19.76 -27.04
N SER A 94 1.85 -18.48 -27.20
CA SER A 94 1.37 -17.66 -28.31
C SER A 94 2.20 -17.81 -29.59
N GLY A 95 3.32 -18.54 -29.54
CA GLY A 95 4.19 -18.82 -30.68
C GLY A 95 5.36 -17.87 -30.85
N GLU A 96 5.39 -16.72 -30.14
CA GLU A 96 6.53 -15.81 -30.23
C GLU A 96 7.76 -16.39 -29.51
N PRO A 97 8.98 -16.08 -29.98
CA PRO A 97 10.21 -16.54 -29.36
C PRO A 97 10.33 -16.02 -27.93
N VAL A 98 10.88 -16.82 -27.01
CA VAL A 98 11.11 -16.39 -25.63
C VAL A 98 12.36 -15.52 -25.57
N ASN A 99 12.15 -14.23 -25.31
CA ASN A 99 13.19 -13.25 -25.02
C ASN A 99 12.59 -12.13 -24.15
N ASP A 100 13.42 -11.23 -23.65
CA ASP A 100 13.00 -10.16 -22.74
C ASP A 100 11.89 -9.29 -23.34
N GLU A 101 11.97 -8.96 -24.63
CA GLU A 101 11.01 -8.07 -25.27
C GLU A 101 9.64 -8.73 -25.44
N THR A 102 9.60 -9.98 -25.89
CA THR A 102 8.34 -10.71 -26.06
C THR A 102 7.69 -11.03 -24.72
N VAL A 103 8.48 -11.36 -23.68
CA VAL A 103 7.98 -11.57 -22.32
C VAL A 103 7.44 -10.27 -21.74
N LYS A 104 8.14 -9.14 -21.88
CA LYS A 104 7.63 -7.82 -21.47
C LYS A 104 6.36 -7.46 -22.22
N ALA A 105 6.32 -7.65 -23.52
CA ALA A 105 5.14 -7.37 -24.34
C ALA A 105 3.94 -8.22 -23.88
N LYS A 106 4.16 -9.50 -23.57
CA LYS A 106 3.14 -10.39 -23.03
C LYS A 106 2.60 -9.92 -21.69
N ILE A 107 3.47 -9.53 -20.77
CA ILE A 107 3.06 -9.00 -19.45
C ILE A 107 2.31 -7.68 -19.63
N ARG A 108 2.84 -6.77 -20.46
CA ARG A 108 2.25 -5.47 -20.72
C ARG A 108 0.84 -5.55 -21.30
N ASN A 109 0.66 -6.39 -22.31
CA ASN A 109 -0.58 -6.45 -23.08
C ASN A 109 -1.54 -7.54 -22.61
N GLY A 110 -1.06 -8.52 -21.86
CA GLY A 110 -1.88 -9.66 -21.44
C GLY A 110 -2.24 -10.60 -22.59
N GLY A 111 -3.41 -11.20 -22.50
CA GLY A 111 -3.97 -12.08 -23.51
C GLY A 111 -5.12 -12.91 -22.96
N PRO A 112 -5.64 -13.90 -23.73
CA PRO A 112 -6.67 -14.78 -23.20
C PRO A 112 -6.27 -15.40 -21.86
N GLY A 113 -7.05 -15.13 -20.81
CA GLY A 113 -6.80 -15.60 -19.45
C GLY A 113 -5.70 -14.87 -18.67
N MET A 114 -4.99 -13.91 -19.25
CA MET A 114 -3.95 -13.14 -18.59
C MET A 114 -4.25 -11.64 -18.63
N ALA A 115 -4.28 -11.01 -17.47
CA ALA A 115 -4.51 -9.56 -17.36
C ALA A 115 -3.38 -8.74 -18.00
N ALA A 116 -3.71 -7.56 -18.53
CA ALA A 116 -2.75 -6.58 -19.04
C ALA A 116 -2.23 -5.69 -17.89
N TYR A 117 -0.91 -5.54 -17.80
CA TYR A 117 -0.27 -4.76 -16.73
C TYR A 117 0.30 -3.41 -17.19
N LYS A 118 0.01 -2.98 -18.42
CA LYS A 118 0.53 -1.73 -19.02
C LYS A 118 0.21 -0.46 -18.24
N TYR A 119 -0.83 -0.49 -17.40
CA TYR A 119 -1.23 0.67 -16.57
C TYR A 119 -0.79 0.56 -15.12
N THR A 120 -0.22 -0.56 -14.70
CA THR A 120 0.10 -0.81 -13.29
C THR A 120 1.58 -1.12 -13.05
N LEU A 121 2.34 -1.44 -14.09
CA LEU A 121 3.78 -1.65 -14.02
C LEU A 121 4.49 -0.66 -14.93
N SER A 122 5.50 0.00 -14.39
CA SER A 122 6.43 0.83 -15.17
C SER A 122 7.39 -0.03 -16.00
N ASP A 123 8.11 0.59 -16.93
CA ASP A 123 9.14 -0.11 -17.70
C ASP A 123 10.28 -0.62 -16.80
N ALA A 124 10.60 0.10 -15.73
CA ALA A 124 11.55 -0.36 -14.72
C ALA A 124 11.04 -1.62 -14.01
N ASP A 125 9.76 -1.63 -13.57
CA ASP A 125 9.16 -2.82 -12.94
C ASP A 125 9.13 -4.01 -13.90
N LEU A 126 8.88 -3.79 -15.19
CA LEU A 126 8.92 -4.85 -16.20
C LEU A 126 10.33 -5.41 -16.41
N ASN A 127 11.35 -4.56 -16.41
CA ASN A 127 12.75 -4.98 -16.47
C ASN A 127 13.13 -5.83 -15.25
N ASP A 128 12.76 -5.38 -14.07
CA ASP A 128 13.02 -6.09 -12.82
C ASP A 128 12.31 -7.45 -12.79
N LEU A 129 11.04 -7.49 -13.20
CA LEU A 129 10.25 -8.71 -13.27
C LEU A 129 10.85 -9.72 -14.26
N VAL A 130 11.27 -9.27 -15.44
CA VAL A 130 11.92 -10.10 -16.45
C VAL A 130 13.26 -10.63 -15.94
N SER A 131 14.06 -9.83 -15.25
CA SER A 131 15.29 -10.30 -14.61
C SER A 131 15.01 -11.42 -13.61
N TYR A 132 13.95 -11.29 -12.80
CA TYR A 132 13.54 -12.36 -11.90
C TYR A 132 13.12 -13.62 -12.63
N LEU A 133 12.28 -13.50 -13.65
CA LEU A 133 11.81 -14.65 -14.43
C LEU A 133 12.95 -15.42 -15.10
N ARG A 134 13.99 -14.71 -15.53
CA ARG A 134 15.18 -15.29 -16.17
C ARG A 134 16.14 -15.93 -15.18
N GLU A 135 16.38 -15.28 -14.05
CA GLU A 135 17.50 -15.62 -13.16
C GLU A 135 17.09 -16.46 -11.95
N LYS A 136 15.92 -16.19 -11.38
CA LYS A 136 15.53 -16.69 -10.06
C LYS A 136 14.13 -17.28 -9.97
N CYS A 137 13.40 -17.35 -11.06
CA CYS A 137 12.02 -17.85 -11.04
C CYS A 137 11.97 -19.37 -10.71
N CYS A 138 11.04 -19.83 -9.91
CA CYS A 138 9.96 -19.07 -9.32
C CYS A 138 9.91 -19.37 -7.83
N TRP A 139 9.27 -18.44 -7.07
CA TRP A 139 8.99 -18.66 -5.67
C TRP A 139 7.99 -19.80 -5.51
N ASP A 140 8.22 -20.67 -4.53
CA ASP A 140 7.27 -21.69 -4.11
C ASP A 140 6.86 -21.45 -2.63
N SER A 141 5.73 -22.01 -2.21
CA SER A 141 5.18 -21.81 -0.88
C SER A 141 5.91 -22.62 0.19
N ASP A 142 6.65 -23.65 -0.18
CA ASP A 142 7.39 -24.50 0.76
C ASP A 142 8.71 -23.83 1.16
N THR A 143 9.25 -22.98 0.28
CA THR A 143 10.48 -22.21 0.50
C THR A 143 10.23 -20.71 0.40
N PRO A 144 9.45 -20.13 1.32
CA PRO A 144 9.11 -18.71 1.27
C PRO A 144 10.37 -17.85 1.42
N PRO A 145 10.44 -16.70 0.73
CA PRO A 145 11.57 -15.79 0.86
C PRO A 145 11.75 -15.33 2.31
N LEU A 146 12.99 -15.08 2.70
CA LEU A 146 13.33 -14.64 4.05
C LEU A 146 12.77 -13.25 4.40
N ASN A 147 12.31 -12.50 3.43
CA ASN A 147 11.72 -11.19 3.65
C ASN A 147 10.47 -11.28 4.52
N PRO A 148 10.42 -10.59 5.66
CA PRO A 148 9.29 -10.63 6.60
C PRO A 148 7.94 -10.34 5.97
N ARG A 149 7.89 -9.56 4.90
CA ARG A 149 6.66 -9.23 4.16
C ARG A 149 5.93 -10.44 3.62
N TYR A 150 6.64 -11.45 3.19
CA TYR A 150 6.06 -12.67 2.65
C TYR A 150 5.53 -13.62 3.74
N ARG A 151 5.83 -13.32 5.00
CA ARG A 151 5.41 -14.13 6.15
C ARG A 151 4.19 -13.57 6.88
N MET A 152 3.75 -12.37 6.54
CA MET A 152 2.56 -11.79 7.15
C MET A 152 1.31 -12.35 6.48
N ARG A 153 0.67 -13.25 7.19
CA ARG A 153 -0.67 -13.76 6.93
C ARG A 153 -1.70 -12.99 7.75
#